data_507b4027bd17a98cd6ff7a611b43f770
#
_entry.id   507b4027bd17a98cd6ff7a611b43f770
#
_cell.length_a   1.000
_cell.length_b   1.000
_cell.length_c   1.000
_cell.angle_alpha   90.00
_cell.angle_beta   90.00
_cell.angle_gamma   90.00
#
_symmetry.space_group_name_H-M   'P 1'
#
loop_
_entity.id
_entity.type
_entity.pdbx_description
1 polymer ?
#
loop_
_entity_poly.entity_id
_entity_poly.type
_entity_poly.pdbx_seq_one_letter_code
_entity_poly.pdbx_strand_id
1 'polypeptide(L)'
;GALNDWWGNGVGSTPYAVKHYKEAVRLNRICDRLEEKTGVHNEELIQAYGDNSLLYAEHTWGHSATVTNPYDTMVTNLDMRKNSYASKAHEAAAMRKNEQCHKLGDILRYYNLSGKVKAVSTSHQKRVFPVEFYVETLSLSAVKVTDDKTKQEMEVQLSAHPRGVLISFLAEFEPMEEKTFTYEEQP
;
A
#
# COMPACT_ATOMS: atom_id res chain seq x y z
N GLY A 1 -29.07 0.22 12.04
CA GLY A 1 -27.83 -0.53 11.98
C GLY A 1 -28.05 -1.84 11.25
N ALA A 2 -27.22 -2.18 10.28
CA ALA A 2 -27.27 -3.48 9.64
C ALA A 2 -26.91 -4.54 10.67
N LEU A 3 -27.83 -5.46 10.93
CA LEU A 3 -27.52 -6.68 11.67
C LEU A 3 -26.69 -7.54 10.71
N ASN A 4 -25.41 -7.73 11.06
CA ASN A 4 -24.58 -8.70 10.36
C ASN A 4 -25.18 -10.08 10.58
N ASP A 5 -25.34 -10.83 9.50
CA ASP A 5 -25.64 -12.24 9.65
C ASP A 5 -24.42 -12.98 10.26
N TRP A 6 -24.63 -14.18 10.69
CA TRP A 6 -23.56 -14.95 11.34
C TRP A 6 -22.38 -15.30 10.41
N TRP A 7 -22.55 -15.22 9.09
CA TRP A 7 -21.48 -15.35 8.12
C TRP A 7 -20.53 -14.15 8.13
N GLY A 8 -21.03 -12.96 8.40
CA GLY A 8 -20.24 -11.76 8.55
C GLY A 8 -19.35 -11.74 9.80
N ASN A 9 -19.65 -12.54 10.81
CA ASN A 9 -18.91 -12.56 12.08
C ASN A 9 -17.48 -13.11 11.94
N GLY A 10 -17.23 -13.99 10.96
CA GLY A 10 -15.90 -14.56 10.71
C GLY A 10 -14.83 -13.52 10.41
N VAL A 11 -15.22 -12.40 9.80
CA VAL A 11 -14.33 -11.27 9.51
C VAL A 11 -13.71 -10.68 10.78
N GLY A 12 -14.47 -10.65 11.88
CA GLY A 12 -14.00 -10.14 13.18
C GLY A 12 -12.99 -11.06 13.87
N SER A 13 -12.96 -12.35 13.55
CA SER A 13 -12.04 -13.33 14.17
C SER A 13 -10.61 -13.26 13.63
N THR A 14 -10.41 -12.68 12.44
CA THR A 14 -9.11 -12.58 11.77
C THR A 14 -8.78 -11.16 11.31
N PRO A 15 -8.75 -10.16 12.22
CA PRO A 15 -8.61 -8.75 11.83
C PRO A 15 -7.32 -8.47 11.07
N TYR A 16 -6.25 -9.22 11.35
CA TYR A 16 -4.97 -9.07 10.69
C TYR A 16 -5.04 -9.52 9.22
N ALA A 17 -5.63 -10.69 8.97
CA ALA A 17 -5.82 -11.19 7.60
C ALA A 17 -6.78 -10.29 6.80
N VAL A 18 -7.83 -9.78 7.42
CA VAL A 18 -8.73 -8.78 6.81
C VAL A 18 -7.99 -7.51 6.41
N LYS A 19 -7.07 -7.03 7.25
CA LYS A 19 -6.21 -5.87 6.93
C LYS A 19 -5.37 -6.16 5.68
N HIS A 20 -4.69 -7.30 5.62
CA HIS A 20 -3.89 -7.70 4.46
C HIS A 20 -4.73 -7.82 3.19
N TYR A 21 -5.90 -8.44 3.28
CA TYR A 21 -6.82 -8.55 2.15
C TYR A 21 -7.28 -7.18 1.63
N LYS A 22 -7.71 -6.29 2.53
CA LYS A 22 -8.13 -4.93 2.13
C LYS A 22 -6.99 -4.14 1.49
N GLU A 23 -5.79 -4.28 2.01
CA GLU A 23 -4.60 -3.65 1.44
C GLU A 23 -4.26 -4.26 0.07
N ALA A 24 -4.35 -5.57 -0.10
CA ALA A 24 -4.18 -6.23 -1.39
C ALA A 24 -5.16 -5.68 -2.44
N VAL A 25 -6.44 -5.54 -2.09
CA VAL A 25 -7.46 -4.96 -2.98
C VAL A 25 -7.12 -3.51 -3.35
N ARG A 26 -6.67 -2.72 -2.37
CA ARG A 26 -6.26 -1.33 -2.61
C ARG A 26 -5.07 -1.24 -3.54
N LEU A 27 -4.03 -2.03 -3.29
CA LEU A 27 -2.81 -2.07 -4.10
C LEU A 27 -3.11 -2.55 -5.52
N ASN A 28 -3.90 -3.61 -5.67
CA ASN A 28 -4.25 -4.11 -7.00
C ASN A 28 -4.96 -3.06 -7.85
N ARG A 29 -5.93 -2.33 -7.29
CA ARG A 29 -6.63 -1.23 -7.98
C ARG A 29 -5.68 -0.09 -8.37
N ILE A 30 -4.67 0.20 -7.54
CA ILE A 30 -3.63 1.17 -7.87
C ILE A 30 -2.81 0.67 -9.07
N CYS A 31 -2.41 -0.61 -9.05
CA CYS A 31 -1.63 -1.20 -10.14
C CYS A 31 -2.40 -1.19 -11.46
N ASP A 32 -3.69 -1.52 -11.46
CA ASP A 32 -4.52 -1.49 -12.67
C ASP A 32 -4.52 -0.09 -13.31
N ARG A 33 -4.57 0.97 -12.51
CA ARG A 33 -4.51 2.35 -12.99
C ARG A 33 -3.10 2.77 -13.44
N LEU A 34 -2.06 2.31 -12.73
CA LEU A 34 -0.69 2.60 -13.10
C LEU A 34 -0.27 1.88 -14.39
N GLU A 35 -0.83 0.71 -14.64
CA GLU A 35 -0.59 -0.07 -15.86
C GLU A 35 -0.94 0.71 -17.13
N GLU A 36 -2.02 1.49 -17.13
CA GLU A 36 -2.37 2.39 -18.23
C GLU A 36 -1.24 3.38 -18.55
N LYS A 37 -0.46 3.77 -17.55
CA LYS A 37 0.63 4.76 -17.67
C LYS A 37 1.97 4.12 -17.94
N THR A 38 2.25 2.99 -17.32
CA THR A 38 3.57 2.33 -17.35
C THR A 38 3.69 1.29 -18.46
N GLY A 39 2.56 0.69 -18.88
CA GLY A 39 2.50 -0.46 -19.77
C GLY A 39 3.03 -1.75 -19.13
N VAL A 40 3.27 -1.77 -17.81
CA VAL A 40 3.76 -2.97 -17.11
C VAL A 40 2.60 -3.87 -16.78
N HIS A 41 2.56 -5.04 -17.40
CA HIS A 41 1.56 -6.08 -17.21
C HIS A 41 2.24 -7.37 -16.74
N ASN A 42 1.73 -7.99 -15.68
CA ASN A 42 2.24 -9.26 -15.17
C ASN A 42 1.07 -10.19 -14.85
N GLU A 43 0.73 -11.04 -15.82
CA GLU A 43 -0.40 -11.98 -15.75
C GLU A 43 -0.28 -12.94 -14.57
N GLU A 44 0.93 -13.44 -14.27
CA GLU A 44 1.14 -14.38 -13.16
C GLU A 44 0.78 -13.76 -11.82
N LEU A 45 1.18 -12.51 -11.58
CA LEU A 45 0.86 -11.80 -10.35
C LEU A 45 -0.62 -11.41 -10.28
N ILE A 46 -1.23 -11.06 -11.42
CA ILE A 46 -2.68 -10.78 -11.51
C ILE A 46 -3.47 -12.03 -11.14
N GLN A 47 -3.12 -13.16 -11.72
CA GLN A 47 -3.76 -14.44 -11.45
C GLN A 47 -3.55 -14.86 -9.99
N ALA A 48 -2.32 -14.78 -9.48
CA ALA A 48 -2.00 -15.11 -8.10
C ALA A 48 -2.79 -14.24 -7.10
N TYR A 49 -2.91 -12.93 -7.37
CA TYR A 49 -3.76 -12.04 -6.58
C TYR A 49 -5.23 -12.48 -6.65
N GLY A 50 -5.76 -12.72 -7.85
CA GLY A 50 -7.15 -13.07 -8.09
C GLY A 50 -7.55 -14.35 -7.35
N ASP A 51 -6.82 -15.43 -7.57
CA ASP A 51 -7.10 -16.74 -6.97
C ASP A 51 -7.07 -16.68 -5.44
N ASN A 52 -6.03 -16.09 -4.87
CA ASN A 52 -5.90 -15.98 -3.42
C ASN A 52 -6.94 -15.04 -2.81
N SER A 53 -7.31 -13.96 -3.52
CA SER A 53 -8.37 -13.05 -3.07
C SER A 53 -9.73 -13.74 -3.05
N LEU A 54 -10.06 -14.52 -4.06
CA LEU A 54 -11.31 -15.28 -4.14
C LEU A 54 -11.38 -16.34 -3.03
N LEU A 55 -10.31 -17.10 -2.83
CA LEU A 55 -10.23 -18.12 -1.80
C LEU A 55 -10.30 -17.54 -0.38
N TYR A 56 -9.79 -16.34 -0.18
CA TYR A 56 -9.93 -15.64 1.11
C TYR A 56 -11.33 -15.07 1.30
N ALA A 57 -11.90 -14.44 0.27
CA ALA A 57 -13.19 -13.74 0.35
C ALA A 57 -14.40 -14.67 0.29
N GLU A 58 -14.19 -15.96 -0.08
CA GLU A 58 -15.31 -16.91 -0.05
C GLU A 58 -15.86 -17.05 1.39
N HIS A 59 -17.13 -17.42 1.50
CA HIS A 59 -17.91 -17.28 2.74
C HIS A 59 -17.56 -18.23 3.90
N THR A 60 -16.74 -19.25 3.68
CA THR A 60 -16.43 -20.26 4.69
C THR A 60 -15.31 -19.80 5.62
N TRP A 61 -15.67 -19.29 6.79
CA TRP A 61 -14.78 -18.73 7.79
C TRP A 61 -14.48 -19.71 8.92
N GLY A 62 -13.86 -20.80 8.65
CA GLY A 62 -13.51 -21.77 9.67
C GLY A 62 -14.26 -23.09 9.51
N HIS A 63 -14.25 -23.88 10.56
CA HIS A 63 -14.84 -25.22 10.62
C HIS A 63 -16.00 -25.26 11.61
N SER A 64 -16.95 -26.20 11.44
CA SER A 64 -18.09 -26.38 12.36
C SER A 64 -17.66 -26.62 13.81
N ALA A 65 -16.48 -27.17 14.02
CA ALA A 65 -15.90 -27.40 15.35
C ALA A 65 -15.13 -26.20 15.93
N THR A 66 -15.06 -25.07 15.25
CA THR A 66 -14.27 -23.90 15.71
C THR A 66 -14.68 -23.41 17.11
N VAL A 67 -15.95 -23.49 17.44
CA VAL A 67 -16.48 -23.09 18.78
C VAL A 67 -16.34 -24.19 19.78
N THR A 68 -16.63 -25.44 19.39
CA THR A 68 -16.71 -26.60 20.34
C THR A 68 -15.36 -27.24 20.60
N ASN A 69 -14.43 -27.18 19.66
CA ASN A 69 -13.08 -27.74 19.76
C ASN A 69 -12.05 -26.90 19.04
N PRO A 70 -11.78 -25.66 19.49
CA PRO A 70 -10.96 -24.68 18.77
C PRO A 70 -9.48 -25.10 18.59
N TYR A 71 -9.01 -26.03 19.39
CA TYR A 71 -7.62 -26.54 19.35
C TYR A 71 -7.45 -27.81 18.54
N ASP A 72 -8.50 -28.28 17.89
CA ASP A 72 -8.41 -29.42 16.97
C ASP A 72 -7.45 -29.10 15.80
N THR A 73 -6.65 -30.12 15.46
CA THR A 73 -5.65 -29.96 14.39
C THR A 73 -6.28 -29.56 13.05
N MET A 74 -7.47 -30.09 12.75
CA MET A 74 -8.19 -29.72 11.52
C MET A 74 -8.62 -28.25 11.55
N VAL A 75 -9.14 -27.78 12.67
CA VAL A 75 -9.58 -26.39 12.86
C VAL A 75 -8.42 -25.43 12.69
N THR A 76 -7.31 -25.69 13.38
CA THR A 76 -6.10 -24.84 13.31
C THR A 76 -5.50 -24.81 11.91
N ASN A 77 -5.44 -25.94 11.22
CA ASN A 77 -4.93 -26.01 9.85
C ASN A 77 -5.82 -25.25 8.85
N LEU A 78 -7.13 -25.32 8.99
CA LEU A 78 -8.05 -24.56 8.15
C LEU A 78 -7.92 -23.05 8.39
N ASP A 79 -7.79 -22.62 9.65
CA ASP A 79 -7.57 -21.21 9.98
C ASP A 79 -6.27 -20.68 9.39
N MET A 80 -5.16 -21.40 9.59
CA MET A 80 -3.86 -21.02 9.00
C MET A 80 -3.92 -20.93 7.48
N ARG A 81 -4.59 -21.90 6.83
CA ARG A 81 -4.75 -21.89 5.37
C ARG A 81 -5.57 -20.71 4.91
N LYS A 82 -6.70 -20.41 5.57
CA LYS A 82 -7.55 -19.27 5.22
C LYS A 82 -6.78 -17.94 5.35
N ASN A 83 -6.06 -17.76 6.44
CA ASN A 83 -5.23 -16.58 6.67
C ASN A 83 -4.09 -16.45 5.64
N SER A 84 -3.52 -17.57 5.19
CA SER A 84 -2.45 -17.56 4.18
C SER A 84 -2.91 -17.03 2.82
N TYR A 85 -4.17 -17.22 2.44
CA TYR A 85 -4.68 -16.66 1.20
C TYR A 85 -4.67 -15.13 1.19
N ALA A 86 -5.05 -14.49 2.31
CA ALA A 86 -4.94 -13.03 2.43
C ALA A 86 -3.50 -12.53 2.31
N SER A 87 -2.56 -13.24 2.92
CA SER A 87 -1.12 -12.93 2.84
C SER A 87 -0.59 -13.06 1.42
N LYS A 88 -0.90 -14.15 0.72
CA LYS A 88 -0.47 -14.38 -0.67
C LYS A 88 -1.08 -13.37 -1.65
N ALA A 89 -2.36 -13.02 -1.46
CA ALA A 89 -2.98 -11.97 -2.25
C ALA A 89 -2.27 -10.62 -2.05
N HIS A 90 -1.92 -10.31 -0.80
CA HIS A 90 -1.18 -9.07 -0.48
C HIS A 90 0.23 -9.08 -1.07
N GLU A 91 0.95 -10.20 -0.98
CA GLU A 91 2.28 -10.38 -1.59
C GLU A 91 2.24 -10.12 -3.09
N ALA A 92 1.33 -10.77 -3.83
CA ALA A 92 1.20 -10.60 -5.27
C ALA A 92 0.89 -9.14 -5.66
N ALA A 93 -0.04 -8.49 -4.96
CA ALA A 93 -0.37 -7.09 -5.19
C ALA A 93 0.80 -6.14 -4.86
N ALA A 94 1.57 -6.43 -3.81
CA ALA A 94 2.75 -5.65 -3.45
C ALA A 94 3.89 -5.81 -4.46
N MET A 95 4.08 -7.01 -5.00
CA MET A 95 5.05 -7.27 -6.07
C MET A 95 4.66 -6.51 -7.35
N ARG A 96 3.38 -6.56 -7.78
CA ARG A 96 2.89 -5.73 -8.89
C ARG A 96 3.19 -4.24 -8.66
N LYS A 97 2.89 -3.72 -7.46
CA LYS A 97 3.19 -2.32 -7.13
C LYS A 97 4.67 -2.02 -7.30
N ASN A 98 5.55 -2.89 -6.85
CA ASN A 98 6.99 -2.68 -6.98
C ASN A 98 7.43 -2.61 -8.46
N GLU A 99 6.92 -3.50 -9.32
CA GLU A 99 7.19 -3.45 -10.77
C GLU A 99 6.72 -2.13 -11.39
N GLN A 100 5.53 -1.64 -11.03
CA GLN A 100 5.02 -0.33 -11.48
C GLN A 100 5.94 0.80 -11.02
N CYS A 101 6.35 0.80 -9.75
CA CYS A 101 7.22 1.82 -9.19
C CYS A 101 8.61 1.82 -9.86
N HIS A 102 9.19 0.66 -10.13
CA HIS A 102 10.46 0.55 -10.87
C HIS A 102 10.38 1.14 -12.27
N LYS A 103 9.25 1.00 -12.95
CA LYS A 103 9.04 1.61 -14.26
C LYS A 103 8.88 3.13 -14.20
N LEU A 104 8.30 3.65 -13.14
CA LEU A 104 8.09 5.08 -12.95
C LEU A 104 9.35 5.81 -12.51
N GLY A 105 10.26 5.15 -11.83
CA GLY A 105 11.49 5.72 -11.34
C GLY A 105 12.32 4.75 -10.54
N ASP A 106 13.56 5.14 -10.27
CA ASP A 106 14.48 4.33 -9.51
C ASP A 106 14.19 4.45 -8.00
N ILE A 107 14.09 3.33 -7.31
CA ILE A 107 13.83 3.29 -5.86
C ILE A 107 15.17 3.22 -5.12
N LEU A 108 16.12 4.07 -5.48
CA LEU A 108 17.46 3.95 -4.94
C LEU A 108 17.83 5.10 -3.98
N ARG A 109 18.11 4.71 -2.77
CA ARG A 109 19.04 5.33 -1.81
C ARG A 109 18.55 6.55 -1.07
N TYR A 110 18.15 6.25 0.00
CA TYR A 110 17.59 6.97 1.13
C TYR A 110 18.61 7.80 1.94
N TYR A 111 19.90 7.74 1.59
CA TYR A 111 20.97 8.39 2.37
C TYR A 111 21.27 9.81 1.94
N ASN A 112 20.72 10.25 0.82
CA ASN A 112 20.95 11.60 0.33
C ASN A 112 20.05 12.58 1.06
N LEU A 113 20.67 13.62 1.63
CA LEU A 113 19.98 14.73 2.29
C LEU A 113 19.33 15.71 1.29
N SER A 114 19.57 15.52 0.01
CA SER A 114 18.93 16.21 -1.09
C SER A 114 18.66 15.27 -2.26
N GLY A 115 17.60 15.54 -3.00
CA GLY A 115 17.24 14.71 -4.15
C GLY A 115 15.89 15.06 -4.73
N LYS A 116 15.35 14.13 -5.52
CA LYS A 116 14.03 14.27 -6.13
C LYS A 116 13.15 13.10 -5.79
N VAL A 117 11.87 13.38 -5.57
CA VAL A 117 10.83 12.38 -5.43
C VAL A 117 9.76 12.59 -6.49
N LYS A 118 9.28 11.50 -7.03
CA LYS A 118 8.18 11.47 -7.98
C LYS A 118 6.93 10.97 -7.25
N ALA A 119 5.84 11.71 -7.36
CA ALA A 119 4.53 11.32 -6.86
C ALA A 119 3.54 11.20 -8.03
N VAL A 120 2.78 10.10 -8.04
CA VAL A 120 1.81 9.82 -9.10
C VAL A 120 0.43 9.66 -8.50
N SER A 121 -0.51 10.50 -8.92
CA SER A 121 -1.91 10.32 -8.57
C SER A 121 -2.50 9.16 -9.37
N THR A 122 -3.19 8.27 -8.68
CA THR A 122 -4.02 7.22 -9.29
C THR A 122 -5.52 7.53 -9.20
N SER A 123 -5.86 8.77 -8.87
CA SER A 123 -7.23 9.26 -8.85
C SER A 123 -7.66 9.75 -10.23
N HIS A 124 -8.91 9.43 -10.62
CA HIS A 124 -9.55 10.01 -11.80
C HIS A 124 -10.21 11.36 -11.50
N GLN A 125 -10.00 11.92 -10.33
CA GLN A 125 -10.52 13.22 -9.90
C GLN A 125 -9.38 14.07 -9.38
N LYS A 126 -9.45 15.37 -9.59
CA LYS A 126 -8.60 16.34 -8.94
C LYS A 126 -8.74 16.25 -7.42
N ARG A 127 -7.64 16.11 -6.69
CA ARG A 127 -7.62 15.98 -5.23
C ARG A 127 -6.32 16.46 -4.63
N VAL A 128 -6.39 16.81 -3.36
CA VAL A 128 -5.22 17.02 -2.49
C VAL A 128 -4.90 15.69 -1.81
N PHE A 129 -3.64 15.28 -1.88
CA PHE A 129 -3.14 14.07 -1.23
C PHE A 129 -1.92 14.37 -0.37
N PRO A 130 -1.71 13.62 0.72
CA PRO A 130 -0.43 13.58 1.38
C PRO A 130 0.61 12.90 0.48
N VAL A 131 1.76 13.53 0.33
CA VAL A 131 2.96 12.94 -0.25
C VAL A 131 3.91 12.65 0.89
N GLU A 132 4.36 11.39 0.98
CA GLU A 132 5.21 10.93 2.07
C GLU A 132 6.40 10.14 1.53
N PHE A 133 7.57 10.43 2.04
CA PHE A 133 8.79 9.66 1.79
C PHE A 133 9.73 9.81 2.98
N TYR A 134 10.67 8.87 3.13
CA TYR A 134 11.64 8.95 4.23
C TYR A 134 13.07 9.05 3.74
N VAL A 135 13.91 9.65 4.56
CA VAL A 135 15.37 9.74 4.37
C VAL A 135 16.05 9.00 5.52
N GLU A 136 16.96 8.10 5.20
CA GLU A 136 17.72 7.31 6.18
C GLU A 136 18.85 8.14 6.79
N THR A 137 18.49 9.05 7.68
CA THR A 137 19.42 9.89 8.42
C THR A 137 18.83 10.26 9.78
N LEU A 138 19.68 10.47 10.76
CA LEU A 138 19.29 11.02 12.06
C LEU A 138 19.60 12.52 12.18
N SER A 139 20.31 13.09 11.21
CA SER A 139 20.77 14.48 11.25
C SER A 139 19.83 15.48 10.57
N LEU A 140 18.83 15.02 9.81
CA LEU A 140 17.90 15.91 9.10
C LEU A 140 16.96 16.60 10.10
N SER A 141 17.16 17.89 10.32
CA SER A 141 16.37 18.72 11.23
C SER A 141 15.43 19.70 10.51
N ALA A 142 15.78 20.10 9.29
CA ALA A 142 14.97 20.94 8.44
C ALA A 142 15.16 20.56 6.97
N VAL A 143 14.09 20.65 6.19
CA VAL A 143 14.10 20.35 4.76
C VAL A 143 13.21 21.32 4.01
N LYS A 144 13.68 21.74 2.86
CA LYS A 144 12.89 22.48 1.87
C LYS A 144 12.43 21.51 0.79
N VAL A 145 11.15 21.54 0.48
CA VAL A 145 10.57 20.77 -0.63
C VAL A 145 9.95 21.73 -1.64
N THR A 146 10.27 21.57 -2.90
CA THR A 146 9.80 22.47 -3.98
C THR A 146 9.18 21.64 -5.10
N ASP A 147 8.00 22.01 -5.56
CA ASP A 147 7.39 21.46 -6.78
C ASP A 147 8.23 21.91 -8.00
N ASP A 148 8.77 20.96 -8.76
CA ASP A 148 9.68 21.25 -9.87
C ASP A 148 9.02 22.04 -10.98
N LYS A 149 7.71 21.88 -11.19
CA LYS A 149 6.94 22.54 -12.25
C LYS A 149 6.53 23.97 -11.87
N THR A 150 5.94 24.13 -10.69
CA THR A 150 5.39 25.42 -10.26
C THR A 150 6.40 26.28 -9.52
N LYS A 151 7.50 25.70 -9.06
CA LYS A 151 8.49 26.31 -8.17
C LYS A 151 7.94 26.73 -6.81
N GLN A 152 6.77 26.23 -6.46
CA GLN A 152 6.17 26.48 -5.16
C GLN A 152 6.88 25.67 -4.08
N GLU A 153 7.19 26.31 -2.98
CA GLU A 153 7.68 25.67 -1.78
C GLU A 153 6.50 25.04 -1.02
N MET A 154 6.68 23.79 -0.60
CA MET A 154 5.68 23.02 0.11
C MET A 154 5.82 23.21 1.62
N GLU A 155 4.71 23.31 2.32
CA GLU A 155 4.68 23.26 3.78
C GLU A 155 4.91 21.82 4.24
N VAL A 156 6.03 21.61 4.95
CA VAL A 156 6.54 20.28 5.28
C VAL A 156 6.39 19.97 6.74
N GLN A 157 5.97 18.76 7.05
CA GLN A 157 6.04 18.17 8.39
C GLN A 157 7.12 17.09 8.43
N LEU A 158 7.98 17.14 9.45
CA LEU A 158 8.97 16.11 9.75
C LEU A 158 8.50 15.27 10.94
N SER A 159 8.66 13.96 10.83
CA SER A 159 8.36 13.04 11.92
C SER A 159 9.35 11.88 11.97
N ALA A 160 9.43 11.22 13.13
CA ALA A 160 10.31 10.08 13.30
C ALA A 160 9.89 8.90 12.43
N HIS A 161 10.88 8.26 11.81
CA HIS A 161 10.72 7.02 11.06
C HIS A 161 11.71 5.98 11.61
N PRO A 162 11.39 4.68 11.65
CA PRO A 162 12.31 3.63 12.17
C PRO A 162 13.68 3.61 11.51
N ARG A 163 13.78 4.12 10.29
CA ARG A 163 15.02 4.21 9.49
C ARG A 163 15.50 5.66 9.29
N GLY A 164 14.98 6.64 10.03
CA GLY A 164 15.42 8.03 9.89
C GLY A 164 14.31 9.06 10.09
N VAL A 165 14.07 9.89 9.09
CA VAL A 165 13.08 10.98 9.14
C VAL A 165 12.06 10.79 8.02
N LEU A 166 10.77 10.81 8.38
CA LEU A 166 9.66 10.88 7.44
C LEU A 166 9.36 12.33 7.11
N ILE A 167 9.29 12.63 5.82
CA ILE A 167 8.93 13.93 5.26
C ILE A 167 7.52 13.80 4.69
N SER A 168 6.60 14.66 5.12
CA SER A 168 5.20 14.66 4.68
C SER A 168 4.78 16.07 4.30
N PHE A 169 4.00 16.21 3.23
CA PHE A 169 3.38 17.47 2.80
C PHE A 169 2.11 17.20 1.99
N LEU A 170 1.25 18.19 1.85
CA LEU A 170 0.05 18.11 1.03
C LEU A 170 0.32 18.68 -0.35
N ALA A 171 -0.10 17.98 -1.40
CA ALA A 171 -0.03 18.46 -2.77
C ALA A 171 -1.34 18.19 -3.53
N GLU A 172 -1.74 19.15 -4.35
CA GLU A 172 -2.88 19.02 -5.24
C GLU A 172 -2.45 18.33 -6.54
N PHE A 173 -3.25 17.37 -6.98
CA PHE A 173 -3.03 16.63 -8.23
C PHE A 173 -4.26 16.69 -9.12
N GLU A 174 -4.04 16.89 -10.41
CA GLU A 174 -5.03 16.62 -11.45
C GLU A 174 -5.21 15.09 -11.62
N PRO A 175 -6.27 14.64 -12.32
CA PRO A 175 -6.47 13.22 -12.59
C PRO A 175 -5.24 12.56 -13.22
N MET A 176 -4.76 11.45 -12.60
CA MET A 176 -3.63 10.66 -13.09
C MET A 176 -2.32 11.48 -13.28
N GLU A 177 -2.20 12.64 -12.61
CA GLU A 177 -1.04 13.51 -12.73
C GLU A 177 0.19 12.91 -12.03
N GLU A 178 1.33 13.15 -12.68
CA GLU A 178 2.66 12.91 -12.13
C GLU A 178 3.31 14.23 -11.80
N LYS A 179 3.85 14.35 -10.59
CA LYS A 179 4.62 15.50 -10.12
C LYS A 179 5.98 15.07 -9.62
N THR A 180 6.96 15.92 -9.85
CA THR A 180 8.30 15.76 -9.28
C THR A 180 8.57 16.89 -8.29
N PHE A 181 9.09 16.52 -7.13
CA PHE A 181 9.47 17.45 -6.08
C PHE A 181 10.96 17.31 -5.81
N THR A 182 11.65 18.43 -5.70
CA THR A 182 13.03 18.49 -5.22
C THR A 182 13.03 18.75 -3.73
N TYR A 183 13.80 17.98 -2.97
CA TYR A 183 14.02 18.22 -1.55
C TYR A 183 15.50 18.49 -1.25
N GLU A 184 15.75 19.41 -0.33
CA GLU A 184 17.08 19.84 0.06
C GLU A 184 17.11 20.05 1.57
N GLU A 185 18.20 19.57 2.23
CA GLU A 185 18.46 19.89 3.63
C GLU A 185 18.60 21.40 3.78
N GLN A 186 18.02 21.94 4.84
CA GLN A 186 18.20 23.32 5.23
C GLN A 186 19.24 23.36 6.38
N PRO A 187 20.15 24.31 6.36
CA PRO A 187 21.15 24.47 7.43
C PRO A 187 20.55 24.89 8.78
#